data_3e4f966fdb2e5ed33d56a47c471d1c1b
#
_entry.id   3e4f966fdb2e5ed33d56a47c471d1c1b
#
_cell.length_a   1.000
_cell.length_b   1.000
_cell.length_c   1.000
_cell.angle_alpha   90.00
_cell.angle_beta   90.00
_cell.angle_gamma   90.00
#
_symmetry.space_group_name_H-M   'P 1'
#
loop_
_entity.id
_entity.type
_entity.pdbx_description
1 polymer ?
#
loop_
_entity_poly.entity_id
_entity_poly.type
_entity_poly.pdbx_seq_one_letter_code
_entity_poly.pdbx_strand_id
1 'polypeptide(L)'
;MKYDKSILIQKLIHHEGLVLQVYQDTLGIDTIGIGRNLEDRGITDEELEDMGIANIDHVYEFGITEADAILLAENDVEIVEDELLRAHPCVDRLDAVRQLILIDMAFNMGVPRLKKFKKMWAAIHDENFTVASKEMLDSRWASQVKSRSTKLAHAMYSGEMNG
;
A
#
# COMPACT_ATOMS: atom_id res chain seq x y z
N MET A 1 -1.74 -3.56 14.19
CA MET A 1 -1.06 -4.52 13.29
C MET A 1 0.25 -4.99 13.91
N LYS A 2 0.64 -6.23 13.61
CA LYS A 2 1.82 -6.87 14.21
C LYS A 2 3.13 -6.56 13.49
N TYR A 3 3.07 -6.11 12.22
CA TYR A 3 4.27 -5.81 11.45
C TYR A 3 4.88 -4.46 11.84
N ASP A 4 6.17 -4.29 11.54
CA ASP A 4 6.89 -3.03 11.71
C ASP A 4 6.56 -2.09 10.54
N LYS A 5 5.96 -0.93 10.83
CA LYS A 5 5.58 0.06 9.81
C LYS A 5 6.78 0.57 9.02
N SER A 6 7.94 0.67 9.63
CA SER A 6 9.15 1.14 8.92
C SER A 6 9.57 0.15 7.83
N ILE A 7 9.40 -1.15 8.06
CA ILE A 7 9.68 -2.18 7.06
C ILE A 7 8.69 -2.06 5.90
N LEU A 8 7.41 -1.87 6.20
CA LEU A 8 6.41 -1.65 5.16
C LEU A 8 6.72 -0.42 4.31
N ILE A 9 7.04 0.71 4.95
CA ILE A 9 7.37 1.96 4.25
C ILE A 9 8.57 1.75 3.31
N GLN A 10 9.62 1.06 3.74
CA GLN A 10 10.77 0.75 2.88
C GLN A 10 10.37 -0.09 1.67
N LYS A 11 9.50 -1.06 1.85
CA LYS A 11 8.99 -1.87 0.74
C LYS A 11 8.12 -1.05 -0.21
N LEU A 12 7.29 -0.17 0.31
CA LEU A 12 6.47 0.73 -0.51
C LEU A 12 7.35 1.70 -1.32
N ILE A 13 8.41 2.25 -0.72
CA ILE A 13 9.39 3.08 -1.45
C ILE A 13 10.00 2.28 -2.60
N HIS A 14 10.38 1.04 -2.35
CA HIS A 14 10.95 0.17 -3.39
C HIS A 14 9.95 -0.11 -4.53
N HIS A 15 8.68 -0.34 -4.19
CA HIS A 15 7.65 -0.69 -5.16
C HIS A 15 7.04 0.51 -5.87
N GLU A 16 6.72 1.58 -5.13
CA GLU A 16 6.02 2.76 -5.67
C GLU A 16 6.96 3.89 -6.07
N GLY A 17 8.19 3.88 -5.56
CA GLY A 17 9.14 4.97 -5.71
C GLY A 17 8.94 6.07 -4.68
N LEU A 18 9.90 6.98 -4.61
CA LEU A 18 9.90 8.14 -3.75
C LEU A 18 10.24 9.36 -4.60
N VAL A 19 9.26 10.23 -4.83
CA VAL A 19 9.43 11.40 -5.69
C VAL A 19 9.05 12.66 -4.91
N LEU A 20 9.95 13.61 -4.81
CA LEU A 20 9.78 14.81 -3.98
C LEU A 20 9.15 16.00 -4.72
N GLN A 21 9.00 15.90 -6.04
CA GLN A 21 8.33 16.89 -6.86
C GLN A 21 7.06 16.29 -7.46
N VAL A 22 6.06 17.13 -7.73
CA VAL A 22 4.85 16.66 -8.39
C VAL A 22 5.21 16.12 -9.77
N TYR A 23 4.69 14.94 -10.09
CA TYR A 23 4.83 14.30 -11.40
C TYR A 23 3.50 13.71 -11.82
N GLN A 24 3.36 13.42 -13.11
CA GLN A 24 2.19 12.70 -13.59
C GLN A 24 2.50 11.21 -13.69
N ASP A 25 1.59 10.37 -13.15
CA ASP A 25 1.71 8.93 -13.26
C ASP A 25 1.39 8.46 -14.69
N THR A 26 1.36 7.15 -14.91
CA THR A 26 1.09 6.56 -16.23
C THR A 26 -0.30 6.91 -16.79
N LEU A 27 -1.23 7.34 -15.93
CA LEU A 27 -2.58 7.77 -16.31
C LEU A 27 -2.69 9.30 -16.41
N GLY A 28 -1.60 10.03 -16.25
CA GLY A 28 -1.59 11.50 -16.29
C GLY A 28 -2.10 12.16 -15.01
N ILE A 29 -2.12 11.43 -13.90
CA ILE A 29 -2.62 11.92 -12.61
C ILE A 29 -1.47 12.56 -11.82
N ASP A 30 -1.68 13.79 -11.31
CA ASP A 30 -0.70 14.46 -10.46
C ASP A 30 -0.46 13.63 -9.19
N THR A 31 0.81 13.32 -8.94
CA THR A 31 1.24 12.40 -7.89
C THR A 31 2.48 12.95 -7.21
N ILE A 32 2.69 12.65 -5.93
CA ILE A 32 3.88 13.05 -5.19
C ILE A 32 4.21 12.04 -4.09
N GLY A 33 5.43 12.07 -3.59
CA GLY A 33 5.85 11.24 -2.47
C GLY A 33 5.93 9.77 -2.83
N ILE A 34 5.24 8.94 -2.06
CA ILE A 34 5.19 7.50 -2.25
C ILE A 34 3.80 7.16 -2.81
N GLY A 35 3.55 7.55 -4.06
CA GLY A 35 2.31 7.25 -4.77
C GLY A 35 1.07 8.03 -4.32
N ARG A 36 1.21 9.19 -3.66
CA ARG A 36 0.04 9.97 -3.24
C ARG A 36 -0.60 10.65 -4.45
N ASN A 37 -1.84 10.26 -4.76
CA ASN A 37 -2.65 10.86 -5.81
C ASN A 37 -3.20 12.22 -5.33
N LEU A 38 -2.78 13.31 -5.97
CA LEU A 38 -3.18 14.67 -5.61
C LEU A 38 -4.56 15.04 -6.15
N GLU A 39 -5.06 14.32 -7.14
CA GLU A 39 -6.36 14.62 -7.76
C GLU A 39 -7.52 13.93 -7.06
N ASP A 40 -7.25 12.82 -6.36
CA ASP A 40 -8.26 12.09 -5.58
C ASP A 40 -8.22 12.54 -4.11
N ARG A 41 -7.20 12.09 -3.40
CA ARG A 41 -7.07 12.36 -1.98
C ARG A 41 -6.48 13.74 -1.68
N GLY A 42 -5.59 14.23 -2.53
CA GLY A 42 -4.87 15.48 -2.34
C GLY A 42 -3.97 15.44 -1.10
N ILE A 43 -3.76 16.59 -0.50
CA ILE A 43 -3.08 16.75 0.79
C ILE A 43 -4.02 17.54 1.70
N THR A 44 -4.31 17.01 2.88
CA THR A 44 -5.24 17.64 3.82
C THR A 44 -4.60 18.87 4.47
N ASP A 45 -5.44 19.77 4.99
CA ASP A 45 -4.97 20.95 5.73
C ASP A 45 -4.15 20.54 6.96
N GLU A 46 -4.55 19.47 7.64
CA GLU A 46 -3.81 18.91 8.77
C GLU A 46 -2.42 18.42 8.34
N GLU A 47 -2.34 17.73 7.22
CA GLU A 47 -1.05 17.27 6.67
C GLU A 47 -0.15 18.44 6.28
N LEU A 48 -0.70 19.47 5.64
CA LEU A 48 0.06 20.69 5.31
C LEU A 48 0.62 21.34 6.58
N GLU A 49 -0.21 21.45 7.62
CA GLU A 49 0.23 21.98 8.92
C GLU A 49 1.35 21.13 9.52
N ASP A 50 1.19 19.81 9.53
CA ASP A 50 2.19 18.89 10.07
C ASP A 50 3.53 18.97 9.33
N MET A 51 3.49 19.24 8.01
CA MET A 51 4.68 19.42 7.19
C MET A 51 5.26 20.85 7.25
N GLY A 52 4.54 21.79 7.87
CA GLY A 52 4.94 23.18 7.91
C GLY A 52 4.83 23.89 6.55
N ILE A 53 3.91 23.46 5.70
CA ILE A 53 3.68 23.99 4.36
C ILE A 53 2.40 24.83 4.37
N ALA A 54 2.47 26.03 3.81
CA ALA A 54 1.38 27.00 3.87
C ALA A 54 0.15 26.57 3.06
N ASN A 55 0.33 26.03 1.85
CA ASN A 55 -0.74 25.66 0.95
C ASN A 55 -0.27 24.68 -0.12
N ILE A 56 -1.22 24.11 -0.88
CA ILE A 56 -0.93 23.15 -1.93
C ILE A 56 -0.11 23.74 -3.08
N ASP A 57 -0.27 25.02 -3.37
CA ASP A 57 0.50 25.68 -4.44
C ASP A 57 2.00 25.64 -4.16
N HIS A 58 2.39 25.75 -2.89
CA HIS A 58 3.79 25.59 -2.46
C HIS A 58 4.31 24.17 -2.78
N VAL A 59 3.48 23.14 -2.58
CA VAL A 59 3.84 21.76 -2.91
C VAL A 59 4.10 21.59 -4.40
N TYR A 60 3.23 22.18 -5.24
CA TYR A 60 3.39 22.13 -6.69
C TYR A 60 4.66 22.85 -7.15
N GLU A 61 4.99 23.97 -6.51
CA GLU A 61 6.14 24.78 -6.91
C GLU A 61 7.47 24.23 -6.38
N PHE A 62 7.51 23.81 -5.11
CA PHE A 62 8.76 23.47 -4.43
C PHE A 62 8.89 22.01 -4.03
N GLY A 63 7.82 21.23 -4.12
CA GLY A 63 7.81 19.84 -3.70
C GLY A 63 7.78 19.68 -2.17
N ILE A 64 8.21 18.51 -1.72
CA ILE A 64 8.22 18.12 -0.31
C ILE A 64 9.56 17.48 0.05
N THR A 65 9.83 17.29 1.35
CA THR A 65 11.01 16.57 1.82
C THR A 65 10.74 15.07 1.86
N GLU A 66 11.80 14.27 2.01
CA GLU A 66 11.67 12.83 2.21
C GLU A 66 10.86 12.51 3.47
N ALA A 67 11.10 13.23 4.57
CA ALA A 67 10.34 13.07 5.81
C ALA A 67 8.85 13.35 5.59
N ASP A 68 8.52 14.36 4.80
CA ASP A 68 7.14 14.68 4.44
C ASP A 68 6.50 13.56 3.62
N ALA A 69 7.23 12.99 2.66
CA ALA A 69 6.74 11.88 1.85
C ALA A 69 6.43 10.66 2.71
N ILE A 70 7.29 10.37 3.70
CA ILE A 70 7.08 9.27 4.65
C ILE A 70 5.85 9.54 5.52
N LEU A 71 5.67 10.76 6.01
CA LEU A 71 4.50 11.16 6.79
C LEU A 71 3.21 10.91 6.01
N LEU A 72 3.17 11.33 4.76
CA LEU A 72 2.00 11.11 3.89
C LEU A 72 1.73 9.62 3.68
N ALA A 73 2.77 8.83 3.47
CA ALA A 73 2.62 7.38 3.29
C ALA A 73 2.16 6.69 4.57
N GLU A 74 2.65 7.10 5.73
CA GLU A 74 2.20 6.56 7.02
C GLU A 74 0.70 6.84 7.24
N ASN A 75 0.24 8.03 6.87
CA ASN A 75 -1.17 8.37 6.94
C ASN A 75 -2.01 7.51 6.00
N ASP A 76 -1.51 7.26 4.78
CA ASP A 76 -2.16 6.38 3.82
C ASP A 76 -2.25 4.94 4.35
N VAL A 77 -1.18 4.43 4.94
CA VAL A 77 -1.15 3.10 5.54
C VAL A 77 -2.19 2.97 6.65
N GLU A 78 -2.30 3.97 7.51
CA GLU A 78 -3.28 3.97 8.61
C GLU A 78 -4.71 3.87 8.10
N ILE A 79 -5.04 4.62 7.05
CA ILE A 79 -6.37 4.55 6.43
C ILE A 79 -6.61 3.18 5.80
N VAL A 80 -5.63 2.64 5.10
CA VAL A 80 -5.73 1.32 4.46
C VAL A 80 -5.90 0.23 5.50
N GLU A 81 -5.17 0.29 6.61
CA GLU A 81 -5.33 -0.65 7.74
C GLU A 81 -6.76 -0.65 8.27
N ASP A 82 -7.31 0.54 8.53
CA ASP A 82 -8.67 0.67 9.04
C ASP A 82 -9.70 0.11 8.05
N GLU A 83 -9.58 0.46 6.78
CA GLU A 83 -10.49 -0.03 5.75
C GLU A 83 -10.42 -1.55 5.61
N LEU A 84 -9.21 -2.10 5.61
CA LEU A 84 -9.00 -3.53 5.45
C LEU A 84 -9.56 -4.32 6.63
N LEU A 85 -9.33 -3.86 7.85
CA LEU A 85 -9.85 -4.50 9.06
C LEU A 85 -11.38 -4.47 9.12
N ARG A 86 -12.00 -3.40 8.64
CA ARG A 86 -13.47 -3.33 8.54
C ARG A 86 -14.02 -4.31 7.51
N ALA A 87 -13.34 -4.45 6.37
CA ALA A 87 -13.76 -5.34 5.30
C ALA A 87 -13.49 -6.81 5.64
N HIS A 88 -12.35 -7.09 6.26
CA HIS A 88 -11.88 -8.44 6.58
C HIS A 88 -11.27 -8.48 7.97
N PRO A 89 -12.10 -8.59 9.04
CA PRO A 89 -11.61 -8.64 10.42
C PRO A 89 -10.63 -9.78 10.69
N CYS A 90 -10.65 -10.84 9.88
CA CYS A 90 -9.73 -11.97 10.03
C CYS A 90 -8.24 -11.57 9.88
N VAL A 91 -7.96 -10.44 9.24
CA VAL A 91 -6.59 -9.94 9.07
C VAL A 91 -5.92 -9.70 10.42
N ASP A 92 -6.66 -9.30 11.44
CA ASP A 92 -6.12 -9.07 12.78
C ASP A 92 -5.49 -10.32 13.39
N ARG A 93 -5.95 -11.51 13.00
CA ARG A 93 -5.46 -12.79 13.52
C ARG A 93 -4.27 -13.35 12.75
N LEU A 94 -3.93 -12.77 11.63
CA LEU A 94 -2.80 -13.23 10.82
C LEU A 94 -1.45 -12.86 11.46
N ASP A 95 -0.41 -13.55 11.04
CA ASP A 95 0.96 -13.22 11.41
C ASP A 95 1.39 -11.90 10.76
N ALA A 96 2.48 -11.34 11.29
CA ALA A 96 3.00 -10.03 10.85
C ALA A 96 3.30 -10.00 9.35
N VAL A 97 3.90 -11.04 8.79
CA VAL A 97 4.26 -11.09 7.36
C VAL A 97 3.01 -11.05 6.49
N ARG A 98 2.01 -11.86 6.78
CA ARG A 98 0.78 -11.91 5.98
C ARG A 98 -0.04 -10.64 6.12
N GLN A 99 -0.05 -10.00 7.29
CA GLN A 99 -0.64 -8.68 7.45
C GLN A 99 0.05 -7.65 6.55
N LEU A 100 1.38 -7.62 6.57
CA LEU A 100 2.17 -6.69 5.75
C LEU A 100 1.88 -6.88 4.26
N ILE A 101 1.81 -8.11 3.78
CA ILE A 101 1.51 -8.43 2.38
C ILE A 101 0.15 -7.85 1.97
N LEU A 102 -0.86 -8.05 2.78
CA LEU A 102 -2.22 -7.58 2.48
C LEU A 102 -2.31 -6.06 2.48
N ILE A 103 -1.59 -5.39 3.38
CA ILE A 103 -1.51 -3.93 3.38
C ILE A 103 -0.75 -3.43 2.15
N ASP A 104 0.34 -4.09 1.76
CA ASP A 104 1.10 -3.75 0.54
C ASP A 104 0.18 -3.83 -0.70
N MET A 105 -0.58 -4.91 -0.84
CA MET A 105 -1.54 -5.07 -1.93
C MET A 105 -2.63 -3.99 -1.89
N ALA A 106 -3.20 -3.75 -0.71
CA ALA A 106 -4.26 -2.75 -0.52
C ALA A 106 -3.77 -1.33 -0.81
N PHE A 107 -2.54 -1.01 -0.42
CA PHE A 107 -1.92 0.28 -0.73
C PHE A 107 -1.79 0.46 -2.25
N ASN A 108 -1.39 -0.59 -2.96
CA ASN A 108 -1.18 -0.56 -4.41
C ASN A 108 -2.50 -0.45 -5.19
N MET A 109 -3.47 -1.32 -4.89
CA MET A 109 -4.67 -1.44 -5.71
C MET A 109 -5.93 -0.83 -5.09
N GLY A 110 -5.90 -0.49 -3.82
CA GLY A 110 -7.07 -0.04 -3.04
C GLY A 110 -7.85 -1.21 -2.46
N VAL A 111 -8.46 -0.97 -1.29
CA VAL A 111 -9.25 -1.99 -0.59
C VAL A 111 -10.46 -2.47 -1.42
N PRO A 112 -11.21 -1.60 -2.12
CA PRO A 112 -12.34 -2.06 -2.94
C PRO A 112 -11.96 -3.10 -3.99
N ARG A 113 -10.81 -2.94 -4.63
CA ARG A 113 -10.31 -3.90 -5.63
C ARG A 113 -9.83 -5.18 -4.95
N LEU A 114 -9.13 -5.07 -3.84
CA LEU A 114 -8.64 -6.22 -3.07
C LEU A 114 -9.79 -7.08 -2.53
N LYS A 115 -10.91 -6.47 -2.15
CA LYS A 115 -12.12 -7.20 -1.72
C LYS A 115 -12.65 -8.16 -2.78
N LYS A 116 -12.38 -7.92 -4.05
CA LYS A 116 -12.83 -8.76 -5.16
C LYS A 116 -12.07 -10.07 -5.30
N PHE A 117 -10.97 -10.24 -4.57
CA PHE A 117 -10.18 -11.48 -4.53
C PHE A 117 -10.88 -12.54 -3.68
N LYS A 118 -12.11 -12.91 -4.03
CA LYS A 118 -12.99 -13.74 -3.20
C LYS A 118 -12.40 -15.10 -2.84
N LYS A 119 -11.76 -15.77 -3.80
CA LYS A 119 -11.14 -17.08 -3.57
C LYS A 119 -9.92 -16.98 -2.66
N MET A 120 -9.13 -15.91 -2.82
CA MET A 120 -8.00 -15.63 -1.93
C MET A 120 -8.49 -15.42 -0.50
N TRP A 121 -9.52 -14.59 -0.30
CA TRP A 121 -10.06 -14.32 1.04
C TRP A 121 -10.66 -15.55 1.70
N ALA A 122 -11.38 -16.39 0.93
CA ALA A 122 -11.90 -17.66 1.44
C ALA A 122 -10.77 -18.56 1.93
N ALA A 123 -9.68 -18.64 1.15
CA ALA A 123 -8.51 -19.43 1.53
C ALA A 123 -7.81 -18.86 2.77
N ILE A 124 -7.67 -17.55 2.87
CA ILE A 124 -7.09 -16.88 4.04
C ILE A 124 -7.93 -17.16 5.28
N HIS A 125 -9.25 -17.07 5.15
CA HIS A 125 -10.17 -17.34 6.26
C HIS A 125 -10.03 -18.76 6.80
N ASP A 126 -9.77 -19.73 5.91
CA ASP A 126 -9.54 -21.14 6.25
C ASP A 126 -8.07 -21.43 6.59
N GLU A 127 -7.23 -20.41 6.64
CA GLU A 127 -5.78 -20.53 6.85
C GLU A 127 -5.09 -21.44 5.81
N ASN A 128 -5.67 -21.53 4.61
CA ASN A 128 -5.09 -22.26 3.48
C ASN A 128 -4.23 -21.30 2.64
N PHE A 129 -3.03 -21.04 3.12
CA PHE A 129 -2.13 -20.05 2.49
C PHE A 129 -1.53 -20.54 1.17
N THR A 130 -1.50 -21.85 0.94
CA THR A 130 -1.11 -22.41 -0.36
C THR A 130 -2.09 -21.98 -1.43
N VAL A 131 -3.38 -22.14 -1.19
CA VAL A 131 -4.43 -21.70 -2.14
C VAL A 131 -4.46 -20.20 -2.25
N ALA A 132 -4.35 -19.47 -1.13
CA ALA A 132 -4.32 -18.00 -1.15
C ALA A 132 -3.21 -17.48 -2.05
N SER A 133 -2.00 -18.04 -1.94
CA SER A 133 -0.85 -17.71 -2.77
C SER A 133 -1.14 -17.93 -4.27
N LYS A 134 -1.74 -19.06 -4.62
CA LYS A 134 -2.09 -19.37 -6.01
C LYS A 134 -3.12 -18.39 -6.57
N GLU A 135 -4.12 -18.03 -5.77
CA GLU A 135 -5.16 -17.07 -6.20
C GLU A 135 -4.58 -15.66 -6.38
N MET A 136 -3.55 -15.28 -5.61
CA MET A 136 -2.83 -14.03 -5.83
C MET A 136 -2.17 -14.01 -7.22
N LEU A 137 -1.51 -15.10 -7.59
CA LEU A 137 -0.82 -15.21 -8.89
C LEU A 137 -1.79 -15.36 -10.07
N ASP A 138 -2.97 -15.95 -9.82
CA ASP A 138 -4.02 -16.12 -10.83
C ASP A 138 -4.93 -14.89 -10.85
N SER A 139 -4.35 -13.72 -11.07
CA SER A 139 -5.09 -12.47 -11.06
C SER A 139 -4.53 -11.50 -12.11
N ARG A 140 -5.38 -10.56 -12.52
CA ARG A 140 -4.96 -9.47 -13.41
C ARG A 140 -3.90 -8.58 -12.75
N TRP A 141 -4.03 -8.37 -11.45
CA TRP A 141 -3.04 -7.63 -10.68
C TRP A 141 -1.63 -8.26 -10.80
N ALA A 142 -1.54 -9.59 -10.69
CA ALA A 142 -0.26 -10.29 -10.80
C ALA A 142 0.44 -10.01 -12.14
N SER A 143 -0.32 -9.98 -13.24
CA SER A 143 0.23 -9.66 -14.56
C SER A 143 0.68 -8.20 -14.69
N GLN A 144 0.06 -7.29 -13.94
CA GLN A 144 0.40 -5.87 -13.93
C GLN A 144 1.66 -5.56 -13.13
N VAL A 145 1.85 -6.22 -11.97
CA VAL A 145 2.94 -5.91 -11.04
C VAL A 145 4.08 -6.95 -11.07
N LYS A 146 3.94 -8.02 -11.83
CA LYS A 146 4.99 -9.01 -12.15
C LYS A 146 5.80 -9.50 -10.94
N SER A 147 7.08 -9.12 -10.81
CA SER A 147 7.96 -9.60 -9.73
C SER A 147 7.46 -9.26 -8.32
N ARG A 148 6.74 -8.14 -8.16
CA ARG A 148 6.09 -7.79 -6.90
C ARG A 148 5.08 -8.87 -6.50
N SER A 149 4.23 -9.30 -7.43
CA SER A 149 3.23 -10.34 -7.17
C SER A 149 3.88 -11.67 -6.79
N THR A 150 4.96 -12.06 -7.46
CA THR A 150 5.68 -13.30 -7.17
C THR A 150 6.25 -13.29 -5.75
N LYS A 151 6.88 -12.19 -5.34
CA LYS A 151 7.44 -12.04 -3.99
C LYS A 151 6.37 -12.05 -2.92
N LEU A 152 5.28 -11.31 -3.15
CA LEU A 152 4.18 -11.24 -2.18
C LEU A 152 3.44 -12.59 -2.08
N ALA A 153 3.23 -13.28 -3.18
CA ALA A 153 2.60 -14.61 -3.18
C ALA A 153 3.49 -15.64 -2.46
N HIS A 154 4.80 -15.60 -2.66
CA HIS A 154 5.72 -16.48 -1.95
C HIS A 154 5.66 -16.23 -0.44
N ALA A 155 5.66 -14.98 -0.03
CA ALA A 155 5.55 -14.60 1.38
C ALA A 155 4.19 -15.01 1.98
N MET A 156 3.10 -14.93 1.19
CA MET A 156 1.78 -15.42 1.61
C MET A 156 1.82 -16.93 1.87
N TYR A 157 2.48 -17.68 1.01
CA TYR A 157 2.63 -19.12 1.15
C TYR A 157 3.49 -19.49 2.37
N SER A 158 4.68 -18.89 2.47
CA SER A 158 5.69 -19.30 3.46
C SER A 158 5.52 -18.65 4.83
N GLY A 159 4.89 -17.47 4.91
CA GLY A 159 4.88 -16.66 6.13
C GLY A 159 6.22 -15.99 6.41
N GLU A 160 7.13 -15.98 5.44
CA GLU A 160 8.47 -15.40 5.56
C GLU A 160 8.71 -14.37 4.46
N MET A 161 9.31 -13.27 4.84
CA MET A 161 9.65 -12.20 3.90
C MET A 161 11.13 -12.27 3.56
N ASN A 162 11.44 -12.63 2.32
CA ASN A 162 12.82 -12.68 1.82
C ASN A 162 13.12 -11.43 0.98
N GLY A 163 14.06 -10.65 1.46
CA GLY A 163 14.62 -9.52 0.72
C GLY A 163 13.73 -8.34 0.52
#